data_4f400912eae70d3737ced83c0d804e1b
#
_entry.id   4f400912eae70d3737ced83c0d804e1b
#
_cell.length_a   1.000
_cell.length_b   1.000
_cell.length_c   1.000
_cell.angle_alpha   90.00
_cell.angle_beta   90.00
_cell.angle_gamma   90.00
#
_symmetry.space_group_name_H-M   'P 1'
#
loop_
_entity.id
_entity.type
_entity.pdbx_description
1 polymer ?
#
loop_
_entity_poly.entity_id
_entity_poly.type
_entity_poly.pdbx_seq_one_letter_code
_entity_poly.pdbx_strand_id
1 'polypeptide(L)'
;MKKSKILYSILFFGICLVPSVGMFFTHQESSSENRTLAEFPSFKTEDGSINFDWLSQAGDYFQDHFAFRNELVTANAVVNGKVLGVSTASGVIQGTDGWLYYKDSLSDYLGTDPLSERSLFNIAHTLSMMQTYLEGRNVDFLFTVAPNKNSLYDEHMPYYDKVKVSDEKNLDRLVPWLSSEGVHYADLYHMLLSQDETLYHKRDSHWNNKGAAMASDLLLDTLEKEHDSWDEE
;
A
#
# COMPACT_ATOMS: atom_id res chain seq x y z
N MET A 1 5.72 45.41 -21.87
CA MET A 1 4.75 44.30 -21.96
C MET A 1 5.00 43.31 -23.10
N LYS A 2 5.27 43.67 -24.34
CA LYS A 2 5.53 42.70 -25.45
C LYS A 2 6.77 41.84 -25.24
N LYS A 3 7.91 42.40 -24.79
CA LYS A 3 9.17 41.66 -24.56
C LYS A 3 9.06 40.61 -23.47
N SER A 4 8.33 40.89 -22.38
CA SER A 4 8.09 39.94 -21.27
C SER A 4 7.26 38.74 -21.75
N LYS A 5 6.25 38.93 -22.59
CA LYS A 5 5.44 37.84 -23.14
C LYS A 5 6.24 36.93 -24.07
N ILE A 6 7.12 37.53 -24.90
CA ILE A 6 8.00 36.75 -25.78
C ILE A 6 9.00 35.93 -24.97
N LEU A 7 9.61 36.51 -23.95
CA LEU A 7 10.53 35.79 -23.05
C LEU A 7 9.85 34.64 -22.35
N TYR A 8 8.62 34.85 -21.85
CA TYR A 8 7.82 33.82 -21.21
C TYR A 8 7.49 32.66 -22.18
N SER A 9 7.11 33.00 -23.43
CA SER A 9 6.84 31.97 -24.45
C SER A 9 8.10 31.15 -24.79
N ILE A 10 9.25 31.82 -24.96
CA ILE A 10 10.53 31.15 -25.23
C ILE A 10 10.89 30.20 -24.07
N LEU A 11 10.75 30.68 -22.83
CA LEU A 11 11.02 29.86 -21.64
C LEU A 11 10.11 28.64 -21.57
N PHE A 12 8.80 28.82 -21.80
CA PHE A 12 7.82 27.75 -21.79
C PHE A 12 8.13 26.68 -22.85
N PHE A 13 8.32 27.10 -24.10
CA PHE A 13 8.66 26.16 -25.18
C PHE A 13 10.03 25.51 -24.96
N GLY A 14 11.01 26.26 -24.43
CA GLY A 14 12.31 25.71 -24.05
C GLY A 14 12.23 24.60 -23.02
N ILE A 15 11.45 24.80 -21.94
CA ILE A 15 11.22 23.79 -20.91
C ILE A 15 10.58 22.53 -21.49
N CYS A 16 9.66 22.69 -22.47
CA CYS A 16 9.01 21.52 -23.09
C CYS A 16 9.91 20.83 -24.13
N LEU A 17 10.68 21.60 -24.92
CA LEU A 17 11.47 21.06 -26.02
C LEU A 17 12.79 20.43 -25.57
N VAL A 18 13.46 20.96 -24.54
CA VAL A 18 14.75 20.45 -24.07
C VAL A 18 14.70 18.99 -23.66
N PRO A 19 13.73 18.54 -22.82
CA PRO A 19 13.60 17.12 -22.49
C PRO A 19 13.27 16.25 -23.70
N SER A 20 12.41 16.74 -24.61
CA SER A 20 11.98 16.00 -25.80
C SER A 20 13.12 15.81 -26.81
N VAL A 21 13.92 16.85 -27.05
CA VAL A 21 15.10 16.74 -27.92
C VAL A 21 16.23 15.99 -27.23
N GLY A 22 16.38 16.17 -25.92
CA GLY A 22 17.40 15.51 -25.10
C GLY A 22 17.29 13.97 -25.13
N MET A 23 16.09 13.39 -25.27
CA MET A 23 15.89 11.95 -25.33
C MET A 23 16.63 11.26 -26.49
N PHE A 24 16.96 11.98 -27.54
CA PHE A 24 17.77 11.44 -28.66
C PHE A 24 19.27 11.32 -28.32
N PHE A 25 19.70 11.97 -27.24
CA PHE A 25 21.11 12.00 -26.81
C PHE A 25 21.33 11.31 -25.46
N THR A 26 20.27 11.05 -24.70
CA THR A 26 20.32 10.40 -23.39
C THR A 26 19.53 9.10 -23.46
N HIS A 27 20.12 8.00 -22.99
CA HIS A 27 19.43 6.72 -22.87
C HIS A 27 19.15 6.45 -21.38
N GLN A 28 17.89 6.23 -21.07
CA GLN A 28 17.47 5.88 -19.72
C GLN A 28 17.29 4.36 -19.66
N GLU A 29 18.17 3.68 -18.94
CA GLU A 29 18.18 2.21 -18.86
C GLU A 29 17.28 1.66 -17.75
N SER A 30 16.94 2.47 -16.74
CA SER A 30 16.12 2.05 -15.62
C SER A 30 15.21 3.16 -15.08
N SER A 31 14.07 2.77 -14.55
CA SER A 31 13.16 3.65 -13.83
C SER A 31 13.57 3.76 -12.36
N SER A 32 13.56 4.98 -11.81
CA SER A 32 13.66 5.20 -10.36
C SER A 32 12.46 4.64 -9.58
N GLU A 33 11.39 4.27 -10.28
CA GLU A 33 10.15 3.72 -9.74
C GLU A 33 10.14 2.18 -9.70
N ASN A 34 11.27 1.52 -9.97
CA ASN A 34 11.43 0.06 -9.99
C ASN A 34 10.38 -0.66 -10.87
N ARG A 35 10.10 -0.10 -12.06
CA ARG A 35 9.21 -0.68 -13.06
C ARG A 35 9.92 -0.81 -14.41
N THR A 36 9.43 -1.70 -15.24
CA THR A 36 9.91 -1.85 -16.63
C THR A 36 9.50 -0.62 -17.45
N LEU A 37 10.45 -0.05 -18.19
CA LEU A 37 10.17 1.05 -19.10
C LEU A 37 9.46 0.53 -20.35
N ALA A 38 8.60 1.38 -20.92
CA ALA A 38 7.90 1.05 -22.17
C ALA A 38 8.90 0.89 -23.33
N GLU A 39 8.74 -0.14 -24.14
CA GLU A 39 9.53 -0.32 -25.36
C GLU A 39 8.95 0.52 -26.52
N PHE A 40 9.80 0.86 -27.48
CA PHE A 40 9.33 1.58 -28.66
C PHE A 40 8.38 0.68 -29.48
N PRO A 41 7.15 1.09 -29.73
CA PRO A 41 6.15 0.23 -30.33
C PRO A 41 6.41 -0.05 -31.82
N SER A 42 6.10 -1.29 -32.23
CA SER A 42 6.07 -1.63 -33.64
C SER A 42 4.78 -1.11 -34.31
N PHE A 43 4.89 -0.57 -35.53
CA PHE A 43 3.75 -0.12 -36.31
C PHE A 43 2.84 -1.29 -36.76
N LYS A 44 3.39 -2.51 -36.77
CA LYS A 44 2.66 -3.74 -37.07
C LYS A 44 2.65 -4.64 -35.85
N THR A 45 1.54 -5.32 -35.64
CA THR A 45 1.39 -6.40 -34.67
C THR A 45 2.09 -7.68 -35.16
N GLU A 46 2.26 -8.67 -34.30
CA GLU A 46 2.95 -9.93 -34.63
C GLU A 46 2.27 -10.71 -35.76
N ASP A 47 0.96 -10.56 -35.91
CA ASP A 47 0.16 -11.14 -37.00
C ASP A 47 0.23 -10.37 -38.32
N GLY A 48 0.99 -9.25 -38.36
CA GLY A 48 1.21 -8.42 -39.52
C GLY A 48 0.14 -7.34 -39.79
N SER A 49 -0.88 -7.23 -38.93
CA SER A 49 -1.90 -6.18 -39.02
C SER A 49 -1.38 -4.83 -38.54
N ILE A 50 -2.13 -3.75 -38.80
CA ILE A 50 -1.77 -2.41 -38.32
C ILE A 50 -2.03 -2.33 -36.83
N ASN A 51 -1.03 -1.88 -36.05
CA ASN A 51 -1.17 -1.60 -34.65
C ASN A 51 -1.91 -0.27 -34.43
N PHE A 52 -3.20 -0.33 -34.14
CA PHE A 52 -4.02 0.86 -33.89
C PHE A 52 -3.69 1.57 -32.56
N ASP A 53 -3.03 0.87 -31.63
CA ASP A 53 -2.60 1.43 -30.34
C ASP A 53 -1.20 2.05 -30.42
N TRP A 54 -0.58 2.05 -31.60
CA TRP A 54 0.79 2.54 -31.80
C TRP A 54 1.01 3.94 -31.22
N LEU A 55 0.06 4.86 -31.44
CA LEU A 55 0.18 6.24 -30.98
C LEU A 55 0.14 6.35 -29.45
N SER A 56 -0.69 5.56 -28.79
CA SER A 56 -0.75 5.47 -27.33
C SER A 56 0.54 4.91 -26.78
N GLN A 57 1.01 3.78 -27.32
CA GLN A 57 2.26 3.12 -26.91
C GLN A 57 3.49 4.00 -27.16
N ALA A 58 3.49 4.78 -28.26
CA ALA A 58 4.55 5.77 -28.52
C ALA A 58 4.51 6.90 -27.48
N GLY A 59 3.33 7.28 -27.01
CA GLY A 59 3.17 8.24 -25.91
C GLY A 59 3.74 7.70 -24.60
N ASP A 60 3.48 6.44 -24.27
CA ASP A 60 4.02 5.76 -23.09
C ASP A 60 5.55 5.64 -23.16
N TYR A 61 6.09 5.27 -24.33
CA TYR A 61 7.53 5.29 -24.58
C TYR A 61 8.13 6.67 -24.34
N PHE A 62 7.51 7.73 -24.90
CA PHE A 62 7.97 9.10 -24.71
C PHE A 62 7.95 9.51 -23.23
N GLN A 63 6.88 9.17 -22.50
CA GLN A 63 6.79 9.46 -21.06
C GLN A 63 7.90 8.80 -20.25
N ASP A 64 8.37 7.63 -20.68
CA ASP A 64 9.40 6.88 -19.98
C ASP A 64 10.83 7.31 -20.34
N HIS A 65 11.05 7.85 -21.53
CA HIS A 65 12.39 8.06 -22.10
C HIS A 65 12.78 9.53 -22.32
N PHE A 66 11.90 10.51 -22.00
CA PHE A 66 12.31 11.90 -22.14
C PHE A 66 13.48 12.26 -21.20
N ALA A 67 14.37 13.12 -21.66
CA ALA A 67 15.56 13.48 -20.91
C ALA A 67 15.23 14.14 -19.57
N PHE A 68 16.02 13.84 -18.55
CA PHE A 68 15.88 14.35 -17.18
C PHE A 68 14.59 13.91 -16.47
N ARG A 69 13.92 12.84 -16.93
CA ARG A 69 12.70 12.37 -16.31
C ARG A 69 12.90 12.01 -14.83
N ASN A 70 13.92 11.24 -14.50
CA ASN A 70 14.18 10.81 -13.12
C ASN A 70 14.51 12.01 -12.21
N GLU A 71 15.26 12.98 -12.70
CA GLU A 71 15.58 14.21 -12.00
C GLU A 71 14.33 15.07 -11.76
N LEU A 72 13.47 15.20 -12.78
CA LEU A 72 12.21 15.95 -12.68
C LEU A 72 11.22 15.26 -11.73
N VAL A 73 11.10 13.94 -11.79
CA VAL A 73 10.29 13.15 -10.85
C VAL A 73 10.82 13.31 -9.43
N THR A 74 12.13 13.21 -9.25
CA THR A 74 12.79 13.41 -7.94
C THR A 74 12.59 14.82 -7.42
N ALA A 75 12.78 15.84 -8.26
CA ALA A 75 12.56 17.24 -7.88
C ALA A 75 11.10 17.48 -7.48
N ASN A 76 10.14 16.96 -8.25
CA ASN A 76 8.72 17.02 -7.93
C ASN A 76 8.42 16.34 -6.59
N ALA A 77 8.97 15.15 -6.35
CA ALA A 77 8.79 14.43 -5.08
C ALA A 77 9.39 15.19 -3.88
N VAL A 78 10.57 15.80 -4.07
CA VAL A 78 11.22 16.62 -3.02
C VAL A 78 10.40 17.86 -2.70
N VAL A 79 9.92 18.60 -3.72
CA VAL A 79 9.10 19.80 -3.52
C VAL A 79 7.79 19.43 -2.81
N ASN A 80 7.07 18.44 -3.31
CA ASN A 80 5.80 18.02 -2.69
C ASN A 80 6.03 17.48 -1.28
N GLY A 81 7.01 16.61 -1.08
CA GLY A 81 7.29 15.98 0.21
C GLY A 81 7.83 16.96 1.25
N LYS A 82 8.84 17.78 0.90
CA LYS A 82 9.49 18.67 1.88
C LYS A 82 8.81 20.02 2.07
N VAL A 83 8.18 20.55 1.02
CA VAL A 83 7.57 21.89 1.06
C VAL A 83 6.08 21.81 1.34
N LEU A 84 5.37 20.86 0.70
CA LEU A 84 3.92 20.74 0.80
C LEU A 84 3.49 19.63 1.78
N GLY A 85 4.40 18.75 2.22
CA GLY A 85 4.07 17.63 3.10
C GLY A 85 3.13 16.60 2.46
N VAL A 86 3.13 16.50 1.12
CA VAL A 86 2.23 15.63 0.36
C VAL A 86 3.02 14.59 -0.41
N SER A 87 2.61 13.34 -0.37
CA SER A 87 3.20 12.27 -1.21
C SER A 87 2.79 12.44 -2.66
N THR A 88 3.74 12.27 -3.58
CA THR A 88 3.46 12.18 -5.03
C THR A 88 3.03 10.78 -5.45
N ALA A 89 3.23 9.77 -4.61
CA ALA A 89 2.76 8.41 -4.84
C ALA A 89 1.30 8.29 -4.40
N SER A 90 0.41 7.89 -5.31
CA SER A 90 -1.05 7.86 -5.10
C SER A 90 -1.50 6.94 -3.96
N GLY A 91 -0.74 5.84 -3.71
CA GLY A 91 -1.03 4.85 -2.67
C GLY A 91 -0.35 5.11 -1.32
N VAL A 92 0.35 6.25 -1.14
CA VAL A 92 1.18 6.51 0.04
C VAL A 92 0.78 7.79 0.73
N ILE A 93 0.63 7.72 2.06
CA ILE A 93 0.50 8.88 2.94
C ILE A 93 1.88 9.15 3.56
N GLN A 94 2.36 10.37 3.42
CA GLN A 94 3.58 10.84 4.09
C GLN A 94 3.22 11.33 5.48
N GLY A 95 3.73 10.64 6.49
CA GLY A 95 3.63 11.04 7.88
C GLY A 95 4.80 11.93 8.32
N THR A 96 4.84 12.22 9.62
CA THR A 96 5.95 12.95 10.26
C THR A 96 7.20 12.07 10.35
N ASP A 97 8.35 12.68 10.58
CA ASP A 97 9.65 12.00 10.79
C ASP A 97 10.03 10.98 9.70
N GLY A 98 9.47 11.11 8.49
CA GLY A 98 9.74 10.24 7.36
C GLY A 98 9.03 8.88 7.43
N TRP A 99 7.97 8.77 8.23
CA TRP A 99 7.06 7.64 8.20
C TRP A 99 6.21 7.66 6.93
N LEU A 100 5.96 6.46 6.37
CA LEU A 100 5.05 6.29 5.23
C LEU A 100 3.97 5.29 5.62
N TYR A 101 2.74 5.55 5.18
CA TYR A 101 1.58 4.70 5.45
C TYR A 101 0.88 4.33 4.15
N TYR A 102 0.21 3.18 4.15
CA TYR A 102 -0.59 2.73 3.03
C TYR A 102 -1.92 3.47 3.01
N LYS A 103 -2.25 4.08 1.87
CA LYS A 103 -3.41 4.97 1.77
C LYS A 103 -4.75 4.22 1.85
N ASP A 104 -4.80 2.98 1.36
CA ASP A 104 -6.06 2.23 1.33
C ASP A 104 -6.51 1.78 2.73
N SER A 105 -5.62 1.84 3.73
CA SER A 105 -5.98 1.64 5.15
C SER A 105 -6.62 2.87 5.81
N LEU A 106 -6.72 4.00 5.07
CA LEU A 106 -7.15 5.27 5.66
C LEU A 106 -8.62 5.27 6.05
N SER A 107 -9.50 4.64 5.27
CA SER A 107 -10.93 4.60 5.57
C SER A 107 -11.24 3.88 6.88
N ASP A 108 -10.55 2.76 7.15
CA ASP A 108 -10.65 2.05 8.42
C ASP A 108 -10.07 2.87 9.58
N TYR A 109 -8.91 3.49 9.37
CA TYR A 109 -8.28 4.38 10.37
C TYR A 109 -9.19 5.57 10.75
N LEU A 110 -9.89 6.15 9.77
CA LEU A 110 -10.81 7.27 9.99
C LEU A 110 -12.19 6.83 10.52
N GLY A 111 -12.51 5.55 10.47
CA GLY A 111 -13.84 5.04 10.79
C GLY A 111 -14.92 5.48 9.80
N THR A 112 -14.55 5.75 8.53
CA THR A 112 -15.50 6.26 7.51
C THR A 112 -16.20 5.17 6.72
N ASP A 113 -15.76 3.92 6.84
CA ASP A 113 -16.34 2.75 6.14
C ASP A 113 -16.66 1.61 7.12
N PRO A 114 -17.59 1.84 8.08
CA PRO A 114 -17.96 0.81 9.04
C PRO A 114 -18.76 -0.31 8.37
N LEU A 115 -18.36 -1.55 8.58
CA LEU A 115 -19.14 -2.71 8.16
C LEU A 115 -20.50 -2.75 8.85
N SER A 116 -21.53 -3.17 8.15
CA SER A 116 -22.85 -3.40 8.75
C SER A 116 -22.83 -4.60 9.71
N GLU A 117 -23.72 -4.64 10.71
CA GLU A 117 -23.87 -5.79 11.62
C GLU A 117 -24.09 -7.09 10.85
N ARG A 118 -24.87 -7.01 9.75
CA ARG A 118 -25.09 -8.17 8.88
C ARG A 118 -23.80 -8.62 8.17
N SER A 119 -22.95 -7.69 7.78
CA SER A 119 -21.66 -8.02 7.15
C SER A 119 -20.73 -8.67 8.15
N LEU A 120 -20.65 -8.14 9.38
CA LEU A 120 -19.86 -8.70 10.47
C LEU A 120 -20.30 -10.11 10.83
N PHE A 121 -21.62 -10.33 11.01
CA PHE A 121 -22.18 -11.64 11.20
C PHE A 121 -21.84 -12.60 10.05
N ASN A 122 -22.06 -12.20 8.81
CA ASN A 122 -21.79 -13.05 7.65
C ASN A 122 -20.30 -13.45 7.56
N ILE A 123 -19.38 -12.55 7.90
CA ILE A 123 -17.95 -12.85 7.94
C ILE A 123 -17.68 -13.93 8.99
N ALA A 124 -18.09 -13.69 10.23
CA ALA A 124 -17.84 -14.63 11.33
C ALA A 124 -18.50 -16.00 11.08
N HIS A 125 -19.75 -16.01 10.61
CA HIS A 125 -20.47 -17.24 10.30
C HIS A 125 -19.81 -18.02 9.14
N THR A 126 -19.33 -17.33 8.11
CA THR A 126 -18.61 -17.98 7.00
C THR A 126 -17.30 -18.62 7.50
N LEU A 127 -16.55 -17.92 8.35
CA LEU A 127 -15.32 -18.44 8.95
C LEU A 127 -15.61 -19.67 9.84
N SER A 128 -16.66 -19.63 10.64
CA SER A 128 -17.11 -20.76 11.46
C SER A 128 -17.48 -22.00 10.62
N MET A 129 -18.17 -21.78 9.47
CA MET A 129 -18.46 -22.88 8.54
C MET A 129 -17.18 -23.44 7.91
N MET A 130 -16.22 -22.58 7.54
CA MET A 130 -14.93 -23.01 7.00
C MET A 130 -14.14 -23.82 8.03
N GLN A 131 -14.08 -23.34 9.27
CA GLN A 131 -13.46 -24.02 10.40
C GLN A 131 -14.08 -25.42 10.60
N THR A 132 -15.38 -25.51 10.76
CA THR A 132 -16.11 -26.79 10.94
C THR A 132 -15.82 -27.76 9.78
N TYR A 133 -15.78 -27.26 8.54
CA TYR A 133 -15.48 -28.10 7.38
C TYR A 133 -14.05 -28.65 7.38
N LEU A 134 -13.06 -27.86 7.79
CA LEU A 134 -11.65 -28.23 7.84
C LEU A 134 -11.37 -29.18 9.03
N GLU A 135 -11.87 -28.86 10.21
CA GLU A 135 -11.75 -29.69 11.41
C GLU A 135 -12.38 -31.08 11.21
N GLY A 136 -13.50 -31.14 10.50
CA GLY A 136 -14.10 -32.44 10.10
C GLY A 136 -13.20 -33.26 9.15
N ARG A 137 -12.05 -32.74 8.75
CA ARG A 137 -11.02 -33.40 7.93
C ARG A 137 -9.68 -33.52 8.64
N ASN A 138 -9.64 -33.27 9.94
CA ASN A 138 -8.43 -33.19 10.75
C ASN A 138 -7.44 -32.14 10.23
N VAL A 139 -7.96 -30.96 9.83
CA VAL A 139 -7.17 -29.78 9.44
C VAL A 139 -7.52 -28.66 10.38
N ASP A 140 -6.52 -28.12 11.06
CA ASP A 140 -6.69 -27.00 11.97
C ASP A 140 -6.99 -25.72 11.20
N PHE A 141 -7.81 -24.88 11.80
CA PHE A 141 -8.17 -23.58 11.27
C PHE A 141 -7.93 -22.50 12.31
N LEU A 142 -7.17 -21.49 11.95
CA LEU A 142 -6.93 -20.32 12.76
C LEU A 142 -7.12 -19.06 11.92
N PHE A 143 -7.98 -18.16 12.38
CA PHE A 143 -8.16 -16.86 11.76
C PHE A 143 -7.36 -15.79 12.48
N THR A 144 -6.76 -14.89 11.71
CA THR A 144 -6.11 -13.70 12.26
C THR A 144 -6.19 -12.54 11.27
N VAL A 145 -5.97 -11.32 11.77
CA VAL A 145 -5.90 -10.10 10.96
C VAL A 145 -4.59 -9.39 11.29
N ALA A 146 -3.73 -9.23 10.28
CA ALA A 146 -2.54 -8.41 10.40
C ALA A 146 -2.96 -6.92 10.49
N PRO A 147 -2.63 -6.20 11.57
CA PRO A 147 -3.06 -4.83 11.74
C PRO A 147 -2.37 -3.88 10.77
N ASN A 148 -3.09 -2.85 10.36
CA ASN A 148 -2.52 -1.76 9.59
C ASN A 148 -1.55 -0.93 10.44
N LYS A 149 -0.46 -0.48 9.84
CA LYS A 149 0.58 0.31 10.54
C LYS A 149 0.01 1.59 11.19
N ASN A 150 -0.94 2.27 10.56
CA ASN A 150 -1.59 3.45 11.12
C ASN A 150 -2.53 3.15 12.30
N SER A 151 -2.86 1.89 12.52
CA SER A 151 -3.63 1.48 13.71
C SER A 151 -2.73 1.26 14.94
N LEU A 152 -1.41 1.09 14.75
CA LEU A 152 -0.42 0.83 15.80
C LEU A 152 0.48 2.04 16.09
N TYR A 153 0.76 2.87 15.07
CA TYR A 153 1.73 3.98 15.12
C TYR A 153 1.10 5.23 14.51
N ASP A 154 -0.03 5.67 15.05
CA ASP A 154 -0.77 6.83 14.53
C ASP A 154 -0.18 8.17 14.95
N GLU A 155 0.73 8.19 15.93
CA GLU A 155 1.45 9.39 16.37
C GLU A 155 2.26 10.08 15.26
N HIS A 156 2.59 9.33 14.21
CA HIS A 156 3.28 9.84 13.03
C HIS A 156 2.35 10.15 11.86
N MET A 157 1.04 9.86 11.98
CA MET A 157 0.07 10.25 10.95
C MET A 157 0.00 11.78 10.88
N PRO A 158 -0.19 12.36 9.67
CA PRO A 158 -0.37 13.81 9.57
C PRO A 158 -1.72 14.22 10.19
N TYR A 159 -2.35 15.24 9.71
CA TYR A 159 -3.59 15.85 10.25
C TYR A 159 -4.83 14.94 10.30
N TYR A 160 -4.74 13.69 9.87
CA TYR A 160 -5.91 12.78 9.74
C TYR A 160 -6.60 12.45 11.08
N ASP A 161 -5.88 12.49 12.19
CA ASP A 161 -6.44 12.35 13.54
C ASP A 161 -7.57 13.34 13.81
N LYS A 162 -7.47 14.55 13.25
CA LYS A 162 -8.45 15.63 13.41
C LYS A 162 -9.75 15.43 12.62
N VAL A 163 -9.77 14.50 11.71
CA VAL A 163 -10.92 14.20 10.84
C VAL A 163 -11.43 12.77 11.02
N LYS A 164 -10.97 12.06 12.05
CA LYS A 164 -11.54 10.77 12.45
C LYS A 164 -13.04 10.94 12.77
N VAL A 165 -13.82 10.01 12.27
CA VAL A 165 -15.28 9.92 12.52
C VAL A 165 -15.54 8.99 13.71
N SER A 166 -14.72 7.93 13.85
CA SER A 166 -14.78 6.96 14.95
C SER A 166 -13.39 6.41 15.23
N ASP A 167 -13.10 6.12 16.48
CA ASP A 167 -11.92 5.37 16.89
C ASP A 167 -12.15 3.84 16.86
N GLU A 168 -13.42 3.41 16.84
CA GLU A 168 -13.78 2.00 16.73
C GLU A 168 -13.55 1.50 15.31
N LYS A 169 -12.71 0.46 15.16
CA LYS A 169 -12.35 -0.15 13.89
C LYS A 169 -13.26 -1.32 13.55
N ASN A 170 -13.29 -1.71 12.30
CA ASN A 170 -14.05 -2.90 11.87
C ASN A 170 -13.60 -4.16 12.59
N LEU A 171 -12.31 -4.30 12.93
CA LEU A 171 -11.80 -5.44 13.71
C LEU A 171 -12.40 -5.47 15.12
N ASP A 172 -12.45 -4.32 15.83
CA ASP A 172 -13.01 -4.23 17.19
C ASP A 172 -14.47 -4.70 17.23
N ARG A 173 -15.23 -4.42 16.17
CA ARG A 173 -16.61 -4.84 15.99
C ARG A 173 -16.76 -6.29 15.51
N LEU A 174 -15.76 -6.83 14.81
CA LEU A 174 -15.78 -8.21 14.29
C LEU A 174 -15.44 -9.23 15.39
N VAL A 175 -14.50 -8.92 16.28
CA VAL A 175 -14.03 -9.86 17.32
C VAL A 175 -15.16 -10.44 18.18
N PRO A 176 -16.16 -9.68 18.67
CA PRO A 176 -17.31 -10.25 19.37
C PRO A 176 -18.11 -11.26 18.55
N TRP A 177 -18.26 -11.03 17.24
CA TRP A 177 -18.93 -11.98 16.33
C TRP A 177 -18.11 -13.24 16.11
N LEU A 178 -16.77 -13.14 15.96
CA LEU A 178 -15.88 -14.31 15.89
C LEU A 178 -16.04 -15.19 17.13
N SER A 179 -16.02 -14.57 18.30
CA SER A 179 -16.21 -15.27 19.58
C SER A 179 -17.60 -15.92 19.67
N SER A 180 -18.67 -15.24 19.26
CA SER A 180 -20.03 -15.78 19.31
C SER A 180 -20.26 -16.94 18.36
N GLU A 181 -19.56 -16.97 17.22
CA GLU A 181 -19.62 -18.04 16.22
C GLU A 181 -18.57 -19.15 16.47
N GLY A 182 -17.79 -19.04 17.56
CA GLY A 182 -16.79 -20.04 17.96
C GLY A 182 -15.58 -20.13 17.03
N VAL A 183 -15.23 -19.06 16.34
CA VAL A 183 -14.08 -19.01 15.43
C VAL A 183 -12.79 -18.91 16.24
N HIS A 184 -11.84 -19.79 15.99
CA HIS A 184 -10.49 -19.70 16.54
C HIS A 184 -9.78 -18.49 15.98
N TYR A 185 -9.43 -17.53 16.85
CA TYR A 185 -8.87 -16.25 16.47
C TYR A 185 -7.61 -15.91 17.26
N ALA A 186 -6.52 -15.59 16.55
CA ALA A 186 -5.30 -15.06 17.15
C ALA A 186 -5.25 -13.53 17.05
N ASP A 187 -5.15 -12.85 18.18
CA ASP A 187 -5.19 -11.40 18.29
C ASP A 187 -3.80 -10.78 18.10
N LEU A 188 -3.41 -10.62 16.85
CA LEU A 188 -2.16 -9.94 16.48
C LEU A 188 -2.18 -8.44 16.79
N TYR A 189 -3.35 -7.79 16.76
CA TYR A 189 -3.44 -6.37 17.02
C TYR A 189 -3.02 -6.02 18.46
N HIS A 190 -3.65 -6.61 19.45
CA HIS A 190 -3.32 -6.34 20.85
C HIS A 190 -1.94 -6.85 21.24
N MET A 191 -1.49 -7.97 20.68
CA MET A 191 -0.13 -8.47 20.91
C MET A 191 0.91 -7.44 20.42
N LEU A 192 0.78 -6.92 19.19
CA LEU A 192 1.72 -5.93 18.66
C LEU A 192 1.59 -4.57 19.35
N LEU A 193 0.37 -4.15 19.71
CA LEU A 193 0.11 -2.90 20.41
C LEU A 193 0.71 -2.88 21.82
N SER A 194 0.81 -4.03 22.48
CA SER A 194 1.37 -4.16 23.84
C SER A 194 2.90 -4.01 23.90
N GLN A 195 3.57 -3.88 22.77
CA GLN A 195 5.03 -3.81 22.73
C GLN A 195 5.52 -2.37 22.78
N ASP A 196 6.57 -2.12 23.56
CA ASP A 196 7.19 -0.77 23.72
C ASP A 196 8.10 -0.37 22.55
N GLU A 197 8.28 -1.25 21.57
CA GLU A 197 9.19 -1.06 20.45
C GLU A 197 8.50 -1.02 19.09
N THR A 198 9.15 -0.41 18.11
CA THR A 198 8.63 -0.34 16.75
C THR A 198 8.83 -1.67 16.02
N LEU A 199 7.72 -2.33 15.68
CA LEU A 199 7.69 -3.64 15.02
C LEU A 199 7.37 -3.57 13.52
N TYR A 200 7.25 -2.36 12.96
CA TYR A 200 7.03 -2.11 11.54
C TYR A 200 8.18 -1.33 10.91
N HIS A 201 8.39 -1.53 9.63
CA HIS A 201 9.32 -0.72 8.87
C HIS A 201 8.80 0.71 8.72
N LYS A 202 9.66 1.71 8.93
CA LYS A 202 9.30 3.12 8.87
C LYS A 202 8.76 3.54 7.49
N ARG A 203 9.36 3.01 6.41
CA ARG A 203 9.06 3.39 5.01
C ARG A 203 8.39 2.31 4.19
N ASP A 204 7.91 1.27 4.83
CA ASP A 204 7.21 0.14 4.23
C ASP A 204 5.95 -0.13 5.03
N SER A 205 4.94 -0.75 4.43
CA SER A 205 3.67 -1.10 5.09
C SER A 205 3.77 -2.35 5.97
N HIS A 206 4.83 -3.14 5.82
CA HIS A 206 5.00 -4.41 6.51
C HIS A 206 5.64 -4.26 7.89
N TRP A 207 5.39 -5.23 8.77
CA TRP A 207 6.17 -5.45 9.99
C TRP A 207 7.63 -5.75 9.66
N ASN A 208 8.52 -5.46 10.60
CA ASN A 208 9.93 -5.83 10.51
C ASN A 208 10.14 -7.30 10.91
N ASN A 209 11.38 -7.80 10.80
CA ASN A 209 11.70 -9.20 11.11
C ASN A 209 11.32 -9.60 12.53
N LYS A 210 11.43 -8.68 13.49
CA LYS A 210 11.05 -8.95 14.88
C LYS A 210 9.54 -9.05 15.03
N GLY A 211 8.78 -8.13 14.42
CA GLY A 211 7.33 -8.20 14.39
C GLY A 211 6.83 -9.47 13.72
N ALA A 212 7.48 -9.90 12.64
CA ALA A 212 7.16 -11.17 11.97
C ALA A 212 7.43 -12.39 12.88
N ALA A 213 8.56 -12.42 13.58
CA ALA A 213 8.87 -13.50 14.52
C ALA A 213 7.85 -13.58 15.65
N MET A 214 7.52 -12.45 16.27
CA MET A 214 6.52 -12.39 17.35
C MET A 214 5.12 -12.81 16.87
N ALA A 215 4.76 -12.42 15.64
CA ALA A 215 3.50 -12.87 15.05
C ALA A 215 3.50 -14.38 14.81
N SER A 216 4.60 -14.95 14.34
CA SER A 216 4.76 -16.40 14.15
C SER A 216 4.63 -17.14 15.47
N ASP A 217 5.32 -16.67 16.52
CA ASP A 217 5.25 -17.29 17.86
C ASP A 217 3.81 -17.29 18.39
N LEU A 218 3.09 -16.16 18.30
CA LEU A 218 1.68 -16.11 18.73
C LEU A 218 0.80 -17.11 17.96
N LEU A 219 0.98 -17.21 16.64
CA LEU A 219 0.18 -18.12 15.81
C LEU A 219 0.46 -19.58 16.17
N LEU A 220 1.73 -19.95 16.38
CA LEU A 220 2.12 -21.29 16.79
C LEU A 220 1.59 -21.61 18.20
N ASP A 221 1.81 -20.73 19.17
CA ASP A 221 1.30 -20.87 20.55
C ASP A 221 -0.23 -21.04 20.58
N THR A 222 -0.94 -20.35 19.69
CA THR A 222 -2.39 -20.44 19.62
C THR A 222 -2.82 -21.78 19.02
N LEU A 223 -2.17 -22.25 17.97
CA LEU A 223 -2.42 -23.56 17.37
C LEU A 223 -2.08 -24.69 18.33
N GLU A 224 -0.97 -24.62 19.05
CA GLU A 224 -0.59 -25.62 20.06
C GLU A 224 -1.62 -25.73 21.16
N LYS A 225 -2.22 -24.64 21.63
CA LYS A 225 -3.28 -24.66 22.65
C LYS A 225 -4.59 -25.30 22.17
N GLU A 226 -4.87 -25.23 20.90
CA GLU A 226 -6.04 -25.85 20.28
C GLU A 226 -5.81 -27.34 19.98
N HIS A 227 -4.55 -27.81 20.02
CA HIS A 227 -4.15 -29.16 19.67
C HIS A 227 -3.32 -29.82 20.78
N ASP A 228 -3.99 -30.53 21.70
CA ASP A 228 -3.36 -31.28 22.82
C ASP A 228 -2.34 -32.38 22.39
N SER A 229 -2.23 -32.63 21.05
CA SER A 229 -1.42 -33.75 20.54
C SER A 229 -0.04 -33.35 20.02
N TRP A 230 0.32 -32.05 19.99
CA TRP A 230 1.64 -31.60 19.50
C TRP A 230 2.73 -31.69 20.57
N ASP A 231 2.35 -31.87 21.85
CA ASP A 231 3.27 -31.99 22.98
C ASP A 231 3.89 -33.39 23.14
N GLU A 232 3.59 -34.37 22.29
CA GLU A 232 4.02 -35.77 22.43
C GLU A 232 5.08 -36.22 21.40
N GLU A 233 5.64 -35.36 20.54
CA GLU A 233 6.75 -35.66 19.63
C GLU A 233 8.02 -34.84 19.95
#